data_756ba733d649f1bab1ca1414b0b6f24d
#
_entry.id   756ba733d649f1bab1ca1414b0b6f24d
#
_cell.length_a   1.000
_cell.length_b   1.000
_cell.length_c   1.000
_cell.angle_alpha   90.00
_cell.angle_beta   90.00
_cell.angle_gamma   90.00
#
_symmetry.space_group_name_H-M   'P 1'
#
loop_
_entity.id
_entity.type
_entity.pdbx_description
1 polymer ?
#
loop_
_entity_poly.entity_id
_entity_poly.type
_entity_poly.pdbx_seq_one_letter_code
_entity_poly.pdbx_strand_id
1 'polypeptide(L)'
;MLNSTEKFQGYNLIMVYNKDRTKLLFCKRKKDPYQGLYNFVGGKIDDGEDGFQAAYRELFEETGLGRDDIELYHMMNFLYHNQQCYVEVYAGVLREDGIRLVEEKNPLIWFNEDQDFFDCKRFAGEGNIGHMVEQVRRYGMGSQRQRGICLGVDSCKDGWVVAYIEDKNFIVEKYNTIQEVVTRYHNFEELFIDMAVGLPESSRDIRPDSFARRLIQGRATAIFAVPCRQAVYMDTEEEMIEENIACLGKGLGRQITAIIPKMREVDEFIQSYPEFKSLLKESSPEVCYARLLGETVMTSKTKLEGLVERVEILKPYIDGFSIELVKTAAEKLQCHTANIIDAACLAVTANMAALGEVEVIPERPMKDKR
;
A
#
# COMPACT_ATOMS: atom_id res chain seq x y z
N MET A 1 -14.46 20.90 -20.98
CA MET A 1 -13.87 21.74 -19.91
C MET A 1 -14.74 21.56 -18.69
N LEU A 2 -14.42 20.64 -17.81
CA LEU A 2 -15.00 20.52 -16.48
C LEU A 2 -14.00 21.17 -15.52
N ASN A 3 -14.19 22.49 -15.33
CA ASN A 3 -13.62 23.21 -14.20
C ASN A 3 -14.56 22.99 -13.03
N SER A 4 -14.13 22.24 -12.04
CA SER A 4 -14.34 22.55 -10.62
C SER A 4 -13.75 21.40 -9.81
N THR A 5 -12.86 21.71 -8.94
CA THR A 5 -12.44 20.92 -7.78
C THR A 5 -13.63 20.83 -6.80
N GLU A 6 -14.73 20.21 -7.20
CA GLU A 6 -15.80 19.87 -6.27
C GLU A 6 -15.31 18.70 -5.41
N LYS A 7 -15.01 19.01 -4.16
CA LYS A 7 -14.56 18.02 -3.18
C LYS A 7 -15.78 17.25 -2.68
N PHE A 8 -15.90 15.98 -3.08
CA PHE A 8 -16.93 15.09 -2.56
C PHE A 8 -16.58 14.65 -1.13
N GLN A 9 -17.55 14.73 -0.23
CA GLN A 9 -17.40 14.21 1.12
C GLN A 9 -17.51 12.68 1.11
N GLY A 10 -16.50 11.99 1.59
CA GLY A 10 -16.51 10.54 1.77
C GLY A 10 -17.24 10.11 3.05
N TYR A 11 -17.95 9.01 2.96
CA TYR A 11 -18.57 8.29 4.07
C TYR A 11 -18.30 6.80 3.92
N ASN A 12 -18.35 6.06 5.01
CA ASN A 12 -18.39 4.61 4.98
C ASN A 12 -19.64 4.05 5.66
N LEU A 13 -20.05 2.86 5.24
CA LEU A 13 -21.07 2.03 5.87
C LEU A 13 -20.52 0.62 6.02
N ILE A 14 -20.72 0.01 7.18
CA ILE A 14 -20.11 -1.26 7.55
C ILE A 14 -21.19 -2.26 7.92
N MET A 15 -21.30 -3.31 7.13
CA MET A 15 -22.20 -4.45 7.33
C MET A 15 -21.51 -5.46 8.23
N VAL A 16 -21.85 -5.49 9.52
CA VAL A 16 -21.29 -6.44 10.48
C VAL A 16 -22.23 -7.62 10.63
N TYR A 17 -21.77 -8.80 10.22
CA TYR A 17 -22.47 -10.07 10.44
C TYR A 17 -21.97 -10.74 11.71
N ASN A 18 -22.87 -11.41 12.43
CA ASN A 18 -22.44 -12.33 13.50
C ASN A 18 -21.73 -13.56 12.88
N LYS A 19 -21.09 -14.38 13.71
CA LYS A 19 -20.21 -15.48 13.29
C LYS A 19 -20.88 -16.48 12.34
N ASP A 20 -22.14 -16.81 12.55
CA ASP A 20 -22.91 -17.74 11.71
C ASP A 20 -23.67 -17.07 10.56
N ARG A 21 -23.52 -15.75 10.37
CA ARG A 21 -24.16 -14.91 9.34
C ARG A 21 -25.68 -14.92 9.37
N THR A 22 -26.28 -15.20 10.51
CA THR A 22 -27.75 -15.20 10.67
C THR A 22 -28.29 -13.83 11.07
N LYS A 23 -27.40 -12.91 11.51
CA LYS A 23 -27.76 -11.57 11.99
C LYS A 23 -26.84 -10.50 11.45
N LEU A 24 -27.41 -9.31 11.25
CA LEU A 24 -26.73 -8.07 10.87
C LEU A 24 -26.86 -7.02 11.97
N LEU A 25 -25.77 -6.31 12.24
CA LEU A 25 -25.72 -5.23 13.21
C LEU A 25 -26.15 -3.91 12.55
N PHE A 26 -27.03 -3.19 13.21
CA PHE A 26 -27.51 -1.87 12.82
C PHE A 26 -27.40 -0.88 13.96
N CYS A 27 -27.26 0.39 13.63
CA CYS A 27 -27.46 1.50 14.57
C CYS A 27 -28.80 2.18 14.32
N LYS A 28 -29.50 2.61 15.37
CA LYS A 28 -30.71 3.44 15.27
C LYS A 28 -30.32 4.91 15.28
N ARG A 29 -30.50 5.58 14.16
CA ARG A 29 -30.13 7.00 13.97
C ARG A 29 -30.88 7.91 14.95
N LYS A 30 -30.14 8.71 15.74
CA LYS A 30 -30.71 9.73 16.64
C LYS A 30 -30.82 11.11 16.00
N LYS A 31 -30.17 11.34 14.86
CA LYS A 31 -30.12 12.63 14.14
C LYS A 31 -30.39 12.47 12.66
N ASP A 32 -30.79 13.57 12.01
CA ASP A 32 -30.85 13.63 10.55
C ASP A 32 -29.47 13.54 9.89
N PRO A 33 -29.40 13.07 8.63
CA PRO A 33 -30.49 12.45 7.90
C PRO A 33 -30.89 11.09 8.49
N TYR A 34 -32.15 10.67 8.26
CA TYR A 34 -32.71 9.37 8.65
C TYR A 34 -32.95 9.20 10.16
N GLN A 35 -33.28 10.27 10.89
CA GLN A 35 -33.62 10.19 12.32
C GLN A 35 -34.72 9.14 12.57
N GLY A 36 -34.48 8.23 13.52
CA GLY A 36 -35.40 7.16 13.90
C GLY A 36 -35.33 5.89 13.05
N LEU A 37 -34.65 5.92 11.87
CA LEU A 37 -34.43 4.77 11.02
C LEU A 37 -33.16 4.00 11.42
N TYR A 38 -33.09 2.75 10.96
CA TYR A 38 -31.92 1.88 11.14
C TYR A 38 -30.96 2.05 9.97
N ASN A 39 -29.67 2.16 10.27
CA ASN A 39 -28.60 2.22 9.30
C ASN A 39 -27.46 1.27 9.71
N PHE A 40 -26.58 0.94 8.79
CA PHE A 40 -25.33 0.32 9.17
C PHE A 40 -24.46 1.28 9.97
N VAL A 41 -23.55 0.75 10.77
CA VAL A 41 -22.54 1.53 11.49
C VAL A 41 -21.57 2.17 10.48
N GLY A 42 -20.96 3.29 10.83
CA GLY A 42 -20.05 4.01 9.97
C GLY A 42 -20.21 5.52 10.06
N GLY A 43 -19.34 6.25 9.36
CA GLY A 43 -19.30 7.70 9.47
C GLY A 43 -18.54 8.38 8.35
N LYS A 44 -17.92 9.51 8.64
CA LYS A 44 -17.16 10.31 7.67
C LYS A 44 -15.76 9.75 7.46
N ILE A 45 -15.32 9.83 6.21
CA ILE A 45 -13.91 9.68 5.86
C ILE A 45 -13.29 11.07 5.98
N ASP A 46 -12.29 11.23 6.84
CA ASP A 46 -11.62 12.50 7.05
C ASP A 46 -10.71 12.86 5.88
N ASP A 47 -10.37 14.14 5.76
CA ASP A 47 -9.52 14.64 4.69
C ASP A 47 -8.14 13.98 4.71
N GLY A 48 -7.83 13.23 3.66
CA GLY A 48 -6.55 12.51 3.51
C GLY A 48 -6.49 11.17 4.24
N GLU A 49 -7.59 10.73 4.87
CA GLU A 49 -7.73 9.41 5.44
C GLU A 49 -8.08 8.39 4.35
N ASP A 50 -7.50 7.20 4.43
CA ASP A 50 -7.90 6.07 3.59
C ASP A 50 -9.26 5.52 4.04
N GLY A 51 -10.15 5.21 3.09
CA GLY A 51 -11.51 4.78 3.39
C GLY A 51 -11.58 3.49 4.21
N PHE A 52 -10.63 2.58 4.04
CA PHE A 52 -10.55 1.35 4.82
C PHE A 52 -10.08 1.60 6.27
N GLN A 53 -9.15 2.53 6.47
CA GLN A 53 -8.74 2.96 7.81
C GLN A 53 -9.90 3.68 8.51
N ALA A 54 -10.59 4.58 7.81
CA ALA A 54 -11.79 5.25 8.31
C ALA A 54 -12.87 4.24 8.73
N ALA A 55 -13.08 3.18 7.93
CA ALA A 55 -14.06 2.15 8.27
C ALA A 55 -13.73 1.45 9.61
N TYR A 56 -12.48 1.07 9.85
CA TYR A 56 -12.10 0.49 11.14
C TYR A 56 -12.15 1.49 12.29
N ARG A 57 -11.78 2.75 12.07
CA ARG A 57 -11.89 3.80 13.08
C ARG A 57 -13.35 4.01 13.49
N GLU A 58 -14.25 4.22 12.53
CA GLU A 58 -15.68 4.43 12.80
C GLU A 58 -16.33 3.18 13.42
N LEU A 59 -15.95 1.98 12.96
CA LEU A 59 -16.42 0.73 13.55
C LEU A 59 -16.04 0.64 15.04
N PHE A 60 -14.78 0.95 15.34
CA PHE A 60 -14.30 0.92 16.72
C PHE A 60 -14.97 1.99 17.59
N GLU A 61 -15.12 3.21 17.08
CA GLU A 61 -15.79 4.31 17.79
C GLU A 61 -17.26 3.98 18.09
N GLU A 62 -18.00 3.46 17.11
CA GLU A 62 -19.44 3.21 17.25
C GLU A 62 -19.78 1.90 17.97
N THR A 63 -18.90 0.88 17.93
CA THR A 63 -19.22 -0.48 18.42
C THR A 63 -18.20 -1.09 19.37
N GLY A 64 -16.99 -0.54 19.46
CA GLY A 64 -15.87 -1.13 20.17
C GLY A 64 -15.19 -2.30 19.45
N LEU A 65 -15.64 -2.68 18.23
CA LEU A 65 -15.06 -3.77 17.44
C LEU A 65 -13.79 -3.31 16.70
N GLY A 66 -12.74 -4.09 16.78
CA GLY A 66 -11.47 -3.84 16.13
C GLY A 66 -11.07 -4.92 15.11
N ARG A 67 -9.85 -4.79 14.59
CA ARG A 67 -9.28 -5.74 13.60
C ARG A 67 -9.15 -7.18 14.12
N ASP A 68 -9.04 -7.34 15.44
CA ASP A 68 -8.98 -8.65 16.07
C ASP A 68 -10.34 -9.35 16.09
N ASP A 69 -11.43 -8.59 16.07
CA ASP A 69 -12.81 -9.10 16.17
C ASP A 69 -13.41 -9.41 14.82
N ILE A 70 -13.04 -8.65 13.77
CA ILE A 70 -13.66 -8.72 12.45
C ILE A 70 -12.67 -8.32 11.36
N GLU A 71 -12.72 -9.02 10.23
CA GLU A 71 -12.05 -8.62 9.01
C GLU A 71 -13.06 -7.97 8.06
N LEU A 72 -12.74 -6.77 7.57
CA LEU A 72 -13.62 -6.01 6.67
C LEU A 72 -13.21 -6.21 5.20
N TYR A 73 -14.21 -6.36 4.35
CA TYR A 73 -14.09 -6.48 2.90
C TYR A 73 -14.81 -5.31 2.24
N HIS A 74 -14.14 -4.60 1.33
CA HIS A 74 -14.77 -3.55 0.54
C HIS A 74 -15.72 -4.17 -0.48
N MET A 75 -16.98 -3.76 -0.47
CA MET A 75 -18.04 -4.37 -1.27
C MET A 75 -18.39 -3.55 -2.50
N MET A 76 -18.61 -2.25 -2.34
CA MET A 76 -19.06 -1.35 -3.41
C MET A 76 -18.95 0.11 -3.01
N ASN A 77 -19.03 1.00 -4.01
CA ASN A 77 -19.11 2.43 -3.82
C ASN A 77 -20.40 2.99 -4.41
N PHE A 78 -21.02 3.93 -3.72
CA PHE A 78 -22.08 4.76 -4.23
C PHE A 78 -21.59 6.19 -4.43
N LEU A 79 -21.91 6.81 -5.55
CA LEU A 79 -21.58 8.19 -5.84
C LEU A 79 -22.86 9.01 -6.01
N TYR A 80 -23.03 10.04 -5.19
CA TYR A 80 -24.18 10.92 -5.16
C TYR A 80 -23.79 12.33 -5.62
N HIS A 81 -23.90 12.61 -6.91
CA HIS A 81 -23.54 13.90 -7.50
C HIS A 81 -24.37 15.07 -6.95
N ASN A 82 -25.65 14.85 -6.71
CA ASN A 82 -26.58 15.87 -6.19
C ASN A 82 -26.32 16.23 -4.72
N GLN A 83 -25.67 15.34 -3.96
CA GLN A 83 -25.32 15.54 -2.55
C GLN A 83 -23.82 15.81 -2.37
N GLN A 84 -23.05 15.77 -3.46
CA GLN A 84 -21.59 15.92 -3.48
C GLN A 84 -20.89 15.00 -2.46
N CYS A 85 -21.32 13.74 -2.43
CA CYS A 85 -20.73 12.74 -1.55
C CYS A 85 -20.56 11.38 -2.23
N TYR A 86 -19.68 10.57 -1.67
CA TYR A 86 -19.58 9.16 -2.00
C TYR A 86 -19.66 8.34 -0.71
N VAL A 87 -20.08 7.07 -0.85
CA VAL A 87 -20.19 6.13 0.26
C VAL A 87 -19.46 4.85 -0.12
N GLU A 88 -18.48 4.49 0.67
CA GLU A 88 -17.80 3.19 0.59
C GLU A 88 -18.49 2.21 1.51
N VAL A 89 -18.84 1.04 1.00
CA VAL A 89 -19.52 -0.01 1.75
C VAL A 89 -18.57 -1.15 2.03
N TYR A 90 -18.46 -1.49 3.30
CA TYR A 90 -17.67 -2.62 3.78
C TYR A 90 -18.56 -3.67 4.41
N ALA A 91 -18.12 -4.92 4.40
CA ALA A 91 -18.79 -6.01 5.09
C ALA A 91 -17.77 -6.91 5.81
N GLY A 92 -18.18 -7.51 6.91
CA GLY A 92 -17.34 -8.47 7.63
C GLY A 92 -18.17 -9.40 8.52
N VAL A 93 -17.55 -10.51 8.94
CA VAL A 93 -18.12 -11.50 9.84
C VAL A 93 -17.34 -11.50 11.14
N LEU A 94 -18.03 -11.42 12.28
CA LEU A 94 -17.38 -11.56 13.58
C LEU A 94 -16.69 -12.92 13.71
N ARG A 95 -15.47 -12.92 14.22
CA ARG A 95 -14.70 -14.14 14.48
C ARG A 95 -15.29 -14.97 15.61
N GLU A 96 -15.86 -14.28 16.61
CA GLU A 96 -16.49 -14.89 17.78
C GLU A 96 -17.85 -14.27 18.05
N ASP A 97 -18.77 -15.06 18.65
CA ASP A 97 -20.05 -14.55 19.15
C ASP A 97 -19.92 -14.05 20.58
N GLY A 98 -20.88 -13.21 20.99
CA GLY A 98 -20.95 -12.72 22.38
C GLY A 98 -19.96 -11.61 22.71
N ILE A 99 -19.29 -11.02 21.71
CA ILE A 99 -18.45 -9.85 21.91
C ILE A 99 -19.32 -8.72 22.47
N ARG A 100 -18.87 -8.11 23.56
CA ARG A 100 -19.57 -6.98 24.18
C ARG A 100 -19.40 -5.73 23.33
N LEU A 101 -20.50 -5.30 22.71
CA LEU A 101 -20.55 -4.05 21.96
C LEU A 101 -20.58 -2.84 22.91
N VAL A 102 -19.96 -1.75 22.47
CA VAL A 102 -19.97 -0.45 23.15
C VAL A 102 -20.77 0.52 22.28
N GLU A 103 -21.88 1.05 22.80
CA GLU A 103 -22.69 2.05 22.10
C GLU A 103 -22.13 3.45 22.38
N GLU A 104 -21.60 4.13 21.34
CA GLU A 104 -21.13 5.51 21.50
C GLU A 104 -22.31 6.50 21.51
N LYS A 105 -23.00 6.65 20.39
CA LYS A 105 -24.06 7.66 20.18
C LYS A 105 -25.42 7.05 19.88
N ASN A 106 -25.43 6.01 19.05
CA ASN A 106 -26.64 5.38 18.53
C ASN A 106 -26.82 4.00 19.17
N PRO A 107 -28.05 3.61 19.56
CA PRO A 107 -28.31 2.26 20.02
C PRO A 107 -28.01 1.23 18.92
N LEU A 108 -27.37 0.13 19.30
CA LEU A 108 -27.04 -0.98 18.43
C LEU A 108 -28.06 -2.09 18.52
N ILE A 109 -28.48 -2.63 17.41
CA ILE A 109 -29.52 -3.67 17.31
C ILE A 109 -29.11 -4.71 16.28
N TRP A 110 -29.23 -5.99 16.66
CA TRP A 110 -29.09 -7.12 15.75
C TRP A 110 -30.43 -7.45 15.09
N PHE A 111 -30.48 -7.44 13.76
CA PHE A 111 -31.59 -7.94 12.97
C PHE A 111 -31.27 -9.31 12.39
N ASN A 112 -32.28 -10.17 12.29
CA ASN A 112 -32.14 -11.42 11.54
C ASN A 112 -31.90 -11.10 10.06
N GLU A 113 -31.04 -11.87 9.42
CA GLU A 113 -30.61 -11.65 8.04
C GLU A 113 -31.76 -11.87 7.03
N ASP A 114 -32.78 -12.65 7.39
CA ASP A 114 -33.96 -13.00 6.55
C ASP A 114 -35.02 -11.88 6.45
N GLN A 115 -34.82 -10.72 7.08
CA GLN A 115 -35.77 -9.61 7.05
C GLN A 115 -35.78 -8.89 5.70
N ASP A 116 -36.88 -8.16 5.46
CA ASP A 116 -36.99 -7.23 4.32
C ASP A 116 -36.25 -5.91 4.62
N PHE A 117 -35.03 -5.83 4.13
CA PHE A 117 -34.19 -4.63 4.26
C PHE A 117 -34.50 -3.55 3.20
N PHE A 118 -35.45 -3.77 2.29
CA PHE A 118 -35.95 -2.76 1.36
C PHE A 118 -37.05 -1.88 1.97
N ASP A 119 -37.51 -2.16 3.19
CA ASP A 119 -38.51 -1.36 3.88
C ASP A 119 -37.96 0.02 4.25
N CYS A 120 -38.16 1.03 3.38
CA CYS A 120 -37.73 2.42 3.56
C CYS A 120 -38.38 3.14 4.75
N LYS A 121 -39.40 2.55 5.40
CA LYS A 121 -39.98 3.11 6.64
C LYS A 121 -39.18 2.70 7.87
N ARG A 122 -38.38 1.68 7.76
CA ARG A 122 -37.54 1.15 8.84
C ARG A 122 -36.06 1.39 8.61
N PHE A 123 -35.61 1.27 7.37
CA PHE A 123 -34.20 1.33 7.02
C PHE A 123 -33.88 2.60 6.22
N ALA A 124 -32.71 3.18 6.48
CA ALA A 124 -32.21 4.38 5.80
C ALA A 124 -31.83 4.11 4.34
N GLY A 125 -31.53 5.17 3.57
CA GLY A 125 -30.93 5.08 2.24
C GLY A 125 -31.86 4.61 1.13
N GLU A 126 -33.17 4.84 1.26
CA GLU A 126 -34.18 4.68 0.18
C GLU A 126 -34.09 3.32 -0.55
N GLY A 127 -33.87 2.23 0.20
CA GLY A 127 -33.73 0.86 -0.31
C GLY A 127 -32.29 0.43 -0.57
N ASN A 128 -31.27 1.31 -0.44
CA ASN A 128 -29.88 0.94 -0.63
C ASN A 128 -29.40 -0.10 0.41
N ILE A 129 -29.94 -0.07 1.65
CA ILE A 129 -29.65 -1.11 2.66
C ILE A 129 -30.02 -2.50 2.12
N GLY A 130 -31.24 -2.65 1.57
CA GLY A 130 -31.70 -3.90 0.96
C GLY A 130 -30.82 -4.31 -0.23
N HIS A 131 -30.44 -3.37 -1.07
CA HIS A 131 -29.53 -3.62 -2.20
C HIS A 131 -28.17 -4.13 -1.72
N MET A 132 -27.56 -3.50 -0.71
CA MET A 132 -26.27 -3.94 -0.15
C MET A 132 -26.35 -5.37 0.39
N VAL A 133 -27.38 -5.68 1.17
CA VAL A 133 -27.58 -7.05 1.70
C VAL A 133 -27.79 -8.06 0.57
N GLU A 134 -28.57 -7.72 -0.44
CA GLU A 134 -28.79 -8.62 -1.59
C GLU A 134 -27.52 -8.87 -2.41
N GLN A 135 -26.61 -7.87 -2.52
CA GLN A 135 -25.31 -8.07 -3.15
C GLN A 135 -24.46 -9.10 -2.37
N VAL A 136 -24.46 -9.01 -1.04
CA VAL A 136 -23.73 -9.98 -0.20
C VAL A 136 -24.37 -11.37 -0.29
N ARG A 137 -25.70 -11.47 -0.33
CA ARG A 137 -26.40 -12.75 -0.51
C ARG A 137 -26.06 -13.44 -1.82
N ARG A 138 -26.03 -12.68 -2.92
CA ARG A 138 -25.79 -13.23 -4.28
C ARG A 138 -24.34 -13.56 -4.56
N TYR A 139 -23.44 -12.67 -4.15
CA TYR A 139 -22.04 -12.73 -4.56
C TYR A 139 -21.08 -13.04 -3.42
N GLY A 140 -21.60 -13.17 -2.20
CA GLY A 140 -20.80 -13.32 -0.98
C GLY A 140 -20.24 -11.97 -0.53
N MET A 141 -19.61 -11.96 0.63
CA MET A 141 -18.73 -10.86 1.00
C MET A 141 -17.46 -11.08 0.22
N GLY A 142 -17.31 -10.69 -0.98
CA GLY A 142 -16.21 -11.04 -1.88
C GLY A 142 -15.14 -11.92 -1.25
N SER A 143 -14.68 -12.94 -1.93
CA SER A 143 -13.37 -13.47 -1.60
C SER A 143 -12.51 -12.23 -1.47
N GLN A 144 -11.91 -12.02 -0.28
CA GLN A 144 -11.02 -10.90 0.05
C GLN A 144 -11.05 -9.80 -1.02
N ARG A 145 -11.21 -8.48 -0.66
CA ARG A 145 -10.64 -7.48 -1.59
C ARG A 145 -9.52 -8.25 -2.26
N GLN A 146 -9.56 -8.52 -3.59
CA GLN A 146 -8.30 -8.85 -4.20
C GLN A 146 -7.43 -7.68 -3.74
N ARG A 147 -6.70 -7.92 -2.64
CA ARG A 147 -5.73 -6.92 -2.16
C ARG A 147 -5.00 -6.60 -3.42
N GLY A 148 -5.07 -5.33 -3.82
CA GLY A 148 -4.37 -4.97 -5.02
C GLY A 148 -2.98 -5.53 -4.83
N ILE A 149 -2.47 -6.27 -5.80
CA ILE A 149 -1.21 -6.99 -5.67
C ILE A 149 -0.19 -6.00 -5.13
N CYS A 150 0.43 -6.30 -3.99
CA CYS A 150 1.49 -5.46 -3.43
C CYS A 150 2.80 -5.87 -4.06
N LEU A 151 3.41 -4.96 -4.81
CA LEU A 151 4.59 -5.22 -5.61
C LEU A 151 5.87 -4.77 -4.93
N GLY A 152 6.88 -5.61 -4.95
CA GLY A 152 8.28 -5.26 -4.67
C GLY A 152 9.08 -5.27 -5.96
N VAL A 153 9.77 -4.18 -6.26
CA VAL A 153 10.48 -3.97 -7.53
C VAL A 153 11.93 -3.62 -7.28
N ASP A 154 12.84 -4.41 -7.86
CA ASP A 154 14.27 -4.12 -7.85
C ASP A 154 14.84 -4.04 -9.27
N SER A 155 15.81 -3.16 -9.50
CA SER A 155 16.45 -3.01 -10.80
C SER A 155 17.46 -4.12 -11.06
N CYS A 156 17.49 -4.61 -12.29
CA CYS A 156 18.54 -5.52 -12.77
C CYS A 156 19.19 -4.95 -14.04
N LYS A 157 20.23 -5.63 -14.53
CA LYS A 157 21.06 -5.14 -15.63
C LYS A 157 20.27 -4.67 -16.85
N ASP A 158 19.23 -5.40 -17.21
CA ASP A 158 18.47 -5.24 -18.45
C ASP A 158 16.95 -5.15 -18.21
N GLY A 159 16.54 -4.67 -17.03
CA GLY A 159 15.12 -4.51 -16.71
C GLY A 159 14.83 -4.36 -15.23
N TRP A 160 13.68 -4.88 -14.82
CA TRP A 160 13.14 -4.82 -13.47
C TRP A 160 12.67 -6.20 -13.03
N VAL A 161 13.09 -6.62 -11.88
CA VAL A 161 12.57 -7.82 -11.18
C VAL A 161 11.40 -7.37 -10.32
N VAL A 162 10.26 -8.01 -10.53
CA VAL A 162 9.01 -7.74 -9.81
C VAL A 162 8.63 -8.97 -9.02
N ALA A 163 8.43 -8.81 -7.73
CA ALA A 163 7.97 -9.87 -6.84
C ALA A 163 6.64 -9.48 -6.20
N TYR A 164 5.80 -10.46 -5.95
CA TYR A 164 4.60 -10.33 -5.12
C TYR A 164 4.26 -11.63 -4.42
N ILE A 165 3.39 -11.53 -3.42
CA ILE A 165 3.00 -12.67 -2.59
C ILE A 165 1.48 -12.79 -2.69
N GLU A 166 1.01 -13.92 -3.22
CA GLU A 166 -0.39 -14.26 -3.33
C GLU A 166 -0.68 -15.54 -2.54
N ASP A 167 -1.57 -15.47 -1.56
CA ASP A 167 -1.88 -16.58 -0.65
C ASP A 167 -0.61 -17.25 -0.07
N LYS A 168 0.37 -16.42 0.36
CA LYS A 168 1.72 -16.79 0.81
C LYS A 168 2.62 -17.44 -0.25
N ASN A 169 2.15 -17.65 -1.47
CA ASN A 169 2.97 -18.12 -2.58
C ASN A 169 3.82 -16.97 -3.14
N PHE A 170 5.09 -17.25 -3.35
CA PHE A 170 6.01 -16.30 -3.95
C PHE A 170 5.93 -16.36 -5.47
N ILE A 171 5.68 -15.22 -6.08
CA ILE A 171 5.67 -15.06 -7.54
C ILE A 171 6.70 -13.99 -7.91
N VAL A 172 7.50 -14.26 -8.94
CA VAL A 172 8.52 -13.34 -9.42
C VAL A 172 8.59 -13.38 -10.95
N GLU A 173 8.65 -12.18 -11.54
CA GLU A 173 8.70 -11.95 -12.98
C GLU A 173 9.73 -10.87 -13.31
N LYS A 174 10.08 -10.74 -14.60
CA LYS A 174 11.02 -9.72 -15.07
C LYS A 174 10.41 -8.97 -16.25
N TYR A 175 10.61 -7.65 -16.24
CA TYR A 175 10.12 -6.72 -17.26
C TYR A 175 11.25 -5.82 -17.74
N ASN A 176 11.17 -5.33 -18.98
CA ASN A 176 12.21 -4.48 -19.54
C ASN A 176 12.11 -3.03 -19.01
N THR A 177 10.89 -2.55 -18.80
CA THR A 177 10.63 -1.17 -18.38
C THR A 177 9.68 -1.10 -17.19
N ILE A 178 9.78 0.00 -16.41
CA ILE A 178 8.83 0.26 -15.31
C ILE A 178 7.40 0.48 -15.84
N GLN A 179 7.26 1.01 -17.05
CA GLN A 179 5.96 1.17 -17.70
C GLN A 179 5.30 -0.19 -17.98
N GLU A 180 6.05 -1.21 -18.42
CA GLU A 180 5.54 -2.57 -18.61
C GLU A 180 5.04 -3.15 -17.29
N VAL A 181 5.77 -2.93 -16.17
CA VAL A 181 5.34 -3.35 -14.82
C VAL A 181 4.00 -2.76 -14.47
N VAL A 182 3.86 -1.45 -14.53
CA VAL A 182 2.64 -0.74 -14.15
C VAL A 182 1.47 -1.09 -15.08
N THR A 183 1.73 -1.27 -16.37
CA THR A 183 0.70 -1.70 -17.35
C THR A 183 0.21 -3.12 -17.05
N ARG A 184 1.12 -4.03 -16.71
CA ARG A 184 0.79 -5.43 -16.39
C ARG A 184 -0.04 -5.56 -15.11
N TYR A 185 0.29 -4.76 -14.09
CA TYR A 185 -0.33 -4.82 -12.77
C TYR A 185 -1.17 -3.57 -12.48
N HIS A 186 -1.97 -3.12 -13.44
CA HIS A 186 -2.75 -1.88 -13.37
C HIS A 186 -3.63 -1.69 -12.12
N ASN A 187 -3.87 -2.76 -11.35
CA ASN A 187 -4.66 -2.76 -10.10
C ASN A 187 -3.81 -3.05 -8.86
N PHE A 188 -2.51 -2.72 -8.85
CA PHE A 188 -1.71 -2.89 -7.63
C PHE A 188 -2.16 -1.91 -6.53
N GLU A 189 -2.08 -2.35 -5.28
CA GLU A 189 -2.42 -1.54 -4.10
C GLU A 189 -1.22 -0.69 -3.66
N GLU A 190 -0.03 -1.30 -3.60
CA GLU A 190 1.22 -0.67 -3.24
C GLU A 190 2.34 -1.17 -4.17
N LEU A 191 3.22 -0.28 -4.61
CA LEU A 191 4.44 -0.63 -5.32
C LEU A 191 5.65 -0.02 -4.61
N PHE A 192 6.46 -0.87 -4.02
CA PHE A 192 7.72 -0.49 -3.38
C PHE A 192 8.88 -0.77 -4.33
N ILE A 193 9.73 0.23 -4.57
CA ILE A 193 10.81 0.16 -5.56
C ILE A 193 12.15 0.56 -4.95
N ASP A 194 13.21 -0.26 -5.17
CA ASP A 194 14.61 0.10 -4.84
C ASP A 194 15.17 1.04 -5.89
N MET A 195 14.54 2.20 -5.99
CA MET A 195 14.97 3.29 -6.87
C MET A 195 14.43 4.63 -6.36
N ALA A 196 15.18 5.71 -6.64
CA ALA A 196 14.75 7.04 -6.26
C ALA A 196 13.43 7.43 -6.95
N VAL A 197 12.44 7.80 -6.13
CA VAL A 197 11.16 8.37 -6.57
C VAL A 197 11.17 9.86 -6.21
N GLY A 198 11.32 10.71 -7.23
CA GLY A 198 11.59 12.13 -7.05
C GLY A 198 13.08 12.43 -6.84
N LEU A 199 13.59 13.39 -7.60
CA LEU A 199 15.00 13.77 -7.61
C LEU A 199 15.19 15.14 -6.99
N PRO A 200 16.27 15.40 -6.21
CA PRO A 200 16.55 16.72 -5.67
C PRO A 200 16.92 17.71 -6.79
N GLU A 201 16.50 18.95 -6.66
CA GLU A 201 16.86 20.04 -7.57
C GLU A 201 17.88 21.00 -6.98
N SER A 202 18.11 20.90 -5.67
CA SER A 202 19.07 21.72 -4.94
C SER A 202 19.54 21.06 -3.65
N SER A 203 20.62 21.58 -3.08
CA SER A 203 21.14 21.14 -1.76
C SER A 203 20.19 21.43 -0.58
N ARG A 204 19.09 22.15 -0.81
CA ARG A 204 18.04 22.43 0.20
C ARG A 204 16.96 21.35 0.24
N ASP A 205 16.90 20.51 -0.77
CA ASP A 205 15.91 19.46 -0.85
C ASP A 205 16.31 18.29 0.08
N ILE A 206 15.37 17.90 0.93
CA ILE A 206 15.59 16.83 1.91
C ILE A 206 15.24 15.50 1.27
N ARG A 207 16.21 14.59 1.20
CA ARG A 207 16.03 13.25 0.66
C ARG A 207 15.98 12.20 1.76
N PRO A 208 15.15 11.13 1.60
CA PRO A 208 15.03 10.05 2.58
C PRO A 208 16.34 9.26 2.77
N ASP A 209 17.21 9.18 1.76
CA ASP A 209 18.49 8.44 1.84
C ASP A 209 19.39 8.89 2.99
N SER A 210 19.38 10.17 3.35
CA SER A 210 20.14 10.69 4.50
C SER A 210 19.62 10.17 5.86
N PHE A 211 18.32 9.93 5.97
CA PHE A 211 17.70 9.33 7.16
C PHE A 211 17.89 7.81 7.17
N ALA A 212 17.66 7.16 6.04
CA ALA A 212 17.84 5.73 5.87
C ALA A 212 19.24 5.26 6.26
N ARG A 213 20.30 6.00 5.90
CA ARG A 213 21.69 5.72 6.29
C ARG A 213 21.91 5.69 7.80
N ARG A 214 21.16 6.48 8.57
CA ARG A 214 21.27 6.50 10.04
C ARG A 214 20.63 5.28 10.68
N LEU A 215 19.69 4.64 10.00
CA LEU A 215 18.98 3.47 10.49
C LEU A 215 19.77 2.18 10.34
N ILE A 216 20.73 2.12 9.41
CA ILE A 216 21.59 0.95 9.16
C ILE A 216 23.03 1.25 9.57
N GLN A 217 23.26 1.40 10.87
CA GLN A 217 24.58 1.68 11.42
C GLN A 217 25.60 0.60 11.00
N GLY A 218 26.80 1.04 10.61
CA GLY A 218 27.84 0.13 10.09
C GLY A 218 27.66 -0.27 8.62
N ARG A 219 26.51 0.00 8.00
CA ARG A 219 26.19 -0.32 6.60
C ARG A 219 25.68 0.88 5.79
N ALA A 220 25.89 2.08 6.27
CA ALA A 220 25.41 3.32 5.63
C ALA A 220 25.82 3.48 4.14
N THR A 221 26.94 2.88 3.74
CA THR A 221 27.42 2.86 2.35
C THR A 221 26.57 1.99 1.41
N ALA A 222 25.70 1.14 1.94
CA ALA A 222 24.76 0.35 1.13
C ALA A 222 23.64 1.20 0.54
N ILE A 223 23.40 2.41 1.08
CA ILE A 223 22.42 3.36 0.54
C ILE A 223 23.18 4.46 -0.19
N PHE A 224 22.90 4.63 -1.46
CA PHE A 224 23.52 5.66 -2.30
C PHE A 224 22.87 7.02 -2.06
N ALA A 225 23.68 8.10 -2.18
CA ALA A 225 23.13 9.45 -2.24
C ALA A 225 22.54 9.66 -3.63
N VAL A 226 21.29 10.07 -3.68
CA VAL A 226 20.59 10.31 -4.94
C VAL A 226 21.15 11.57 -5.60
N PRO A 227 21.52 11.54 -6.91
CA PRO A 227 21.99 12.71 -7.64
C PRO A 227 20.89 13.73 -7.87
N CYS A 228 21.27 14.98 -8.18
CA CYS A 228 20.28 15.98 -8.58
C CYS A 228 19.67 15.63 -9.95
N ARG A 229 18.45 16.14 -10.17
CA ARG A 229 17.71 15.90 -11.43
C ARG A 229 18.53 16.31 -12.65
N GLN A 230 19.18 17.47 -12.60
CA GLN A 230 20.01 17.97 -13.69
C GLN A 230 21.10 16.96 -14.06
N ALA A 231 21.82 16.42 -13.08
CA ALA A 231 22.87 15.43 -13.32
C ALA A 231 22.33 14.12 -13.94
N VAL A 232 21.11 13.69 -13.55
CA VAL A 232 20.49 12.48 -14.09
C VAL A 232 20.22 12.58 -15.58
N TYR A 233 20.06 13.80 -16.13
CA TYR A 233 19.78 14.05 -17.54
C TYR A 233 21.02 14.44 -18.37
N MET A 234 22.22 14.41 -17.80
CA MET A 234 23.47 14.60 -18.56
C MET A 234 23.83 13.32 -19.34
N ASP A 235 24.55 13.49 -20.44
CA ASP A 235 24.86 12.37 -21.36
C ASP A 235 26.17 11.67 -20.99
N THR A 236 27.14 12.37 -20.43
CA THR A 236 28.45 11.81 -20.07
C THR A 236 28.64 11.73 -18.56
N GLU A 237 29.48 10.77 -18.11
CA GLU A 237 29.80 10.59 -16.70
C GLU A 237 30.45 11.86 -16.10
N GLU A 238 31.30 12.52 -16.90
CA GLU A 238 31.98 13.77 -16.52
C GLU A 238 30.95 14.89 -16.27
N GLU A 239 30.03 15.10 -17.19
CA GLU A 239 28.95 16.10 -17.08
C GLU A 239 28.03 15.80 -15.88
N MET A 240 27.67 14.51 -15.68
CA MET A 240 26.87 14.08 -14.50
C MET A 240 27.55 14.47 -13.20
N ILE A 241 28.86 14.25 -13.10
CA ILE A 241 29.65 14.57 -11.89
C ILE A 241 29.74 16.07 -11.69
N GLU A 242 30.08 16.84 -12.74
CA GLU A 242 30.22 18.29 -12.69
C GLU A 242 28.90 18.97 -12.29
N GLU A 243 27.79 18.56 -12.92
CA GLU A 243 26.47 19.11 -12.62
C GLU A 243 26.02 18.79 -11.19
N ASN A 244 26.27 17.55 -10.72
CA ASN A 244 25.93 17.19 -9.34
C ASN A 244 26.77 17.96 -8.32
N ILE A 245 28.03 18.26 -8.61
CA ILE A 245 28.88 19.11 -7.76
C ILE A 245 28.32 20.54 -7.73
N ALA A 246 27.94 21.08 -8.88
CA ALA A 246 27.36 22.42 -8.98
C ALA A 246 26.05 22.54 -8.20
N CYS A 247 25.20 21.54 -8.28
CA CYS A 247 23.85 21.51 -7.71
C CYS A 247 23.86 21.15 -6.20
N LEU A 248 24.56 20.07 -5.82
CA LEU A 248 24.51 19.49 -4.47
C LEU A 248 25.83 19.62 -3.68
N GLY A 249 26.91 20.13 -4.31
CA GLY A 249 28.22 20.23 -3.69
C GLY A 249 28.94 18.89 -3.48
N LYS A 250 28.53 17.83 -4.19
CA LYS A 250 29.05 16.45 -4.03
C LYS A 250 29.27 15.78 -5.37
N GLY A 251 30.41 15.06 -5.49
CA GLY A 251 30.67 14.21 -6.66
C GLY A 251 29.83 12.94 -6.62
N LEU A 252 29.81 12.23 -7.75
CA LEU A 252 29.16 10.92 -7.92
C LEU A 252 30.19 9.79 -7.97
N GLY A 253 29.87 8.67 -7.32
CA GLY A 253 30.66 7.45 -7.45
C GLY A 253 30.26 6.64 -8.66
N ARG A 254 31.17 5.83 -9.23
CA ARG A 254 30.93 4.98 -10.41
C ARG A 254 29.70 4.05 -10.29
N GLN A 255 29.37 3.62 -9.07
CA GLN A 255 28.18 2.78 -8.86
C GLN A 255 26.89 3.54 -9.09
N ILE A 256 26.88 4.84 -8.78
CA ILE A 256 25.71 5.70 -8.97
C ILE A 256 25.56 6.02 -10.45
N THR A 257 26.63 6.37 -11.14
CA THR A 257 26.56 6.67 -12.58
C THR A 257 26.02 5.48 -13.39
N ALA A 258 26.32 4.25 -12.97
CA ALA A 258 25.81 3.03 -13.60
C ALA A 258 24.29 2.82 -13.45
N ILE A 259 23.65 3.39 -12.42
CA ILE A 259 22.21 3.24 -12.18
C ILE A 259 21.40 4.50 -12.59
N ILE A 260 22.06 5.59 -12.99
CA ILE A 260 21.41 6.81 -13.48
C ILE A 260 20.40 6.53 -14.61
N PRO A 261 20.67 5.69 -15.61
CA PRO A 261 19.67 5.38 -16.63
C PRO A 261 18.35 4.82 -16.06
N LYS A 262 18.41 4.05 -14.99
CA LYS A 262 17.22 3.53 -14.29
C LYS A 262 16.50 4.61 -13.47
N MET A 263 17.25 5.54 -12.86
CA MET A 263 16.67 6.71 -12.19
C MET A 263 15.94 7.62 -13.20
N ARG A 264 16.55 7.85 -14.37
CA ARG A 264 15.95 8.62 -15.47
C ARG A 264 14.65 7.96 -15.95
N GLU A 265 14.66 6.66 -16.16
CA GLU A 265 13.48 5.88 -16.58
C GLU A 265 12.31 6.07 -15.61
N VAL A 266 12.54 5.96 -14.28
CA VAL A 266 11.50 6.14 -13.26
C VAL A 266 11.03 7.60 -13.21
N ASP A 267 11.93 8.57 -13.29
CA ASP A 267 11.60 9.99 -13.29
C ASP A 267 10.76 10.39 -14.50
N GLU A 268 11.13 9.94 -15.71
CA GLU A 268 10.36 10.16 -16.94
C GLU A 268 8.99 9.50 -16.90
N PHE A 269 8.91 8.29 -16.34
CA PHE A 269 7.64 7.60 -16.14
C PHE A 269 6.70 8.40 -15.24
N ILE A 270 7.17 8.87 -14.08
CA ILE A 270 6.35 9.64 -13.14
C ILE A 270 5.93 11.00 -13.73
N GLN A 271 6.79 11.64 -14.52
CA GLN A 271 6.45 12.90 -15.19
C GLN A 271 5.39 12.68 -16.28
N SER A 272 5.43 11.55 -16.97
CA SER A 272 4.48 11.20 -18.03
C SER A 272 3.13 10.71 -17.47
N TYR A 273 3.14 10.13 -16.28
CA TYR A 273 1.98 9.52 -15.61
C TYR A 273 1.89 9.95 -14.14
N PRO A 274 1.57 11.23 -13.87
CA PRO A 274 1.56 11.78 -12.50
C PRO A 274 0.64 11.08 -11.51
N GLU A 275 -0.39 10.39 -12.00
CA GLU A 275 -1.33 9.59 -11.21
C GLU A 275 -0.65 8.44 -10.46
N PHE A 276 0.47 7.92 -10.95
CA PHE A 276 1.23 6.87 -10.28
C PHE A 276 2.20 7.38 -9.21
N LYS A 277 2.40 8.69 -9.10
CA LYS A 277 3.35 9.30 -8.17
C LYS A 277 3.08 8.93 -6.70
N SER A 278 1.81 8.81 -6.32
CA SER A 278 1.41 8.42 -4.96
C SER A 278 1.47 6.92 -4.71
N LEU A 279 1.48 6.11 -5.76
CA LEU A 279 1.46 4.66 -5.70
C LEU A 279 2.87 4.04 -5.72
N LEU A 280 3.85 4.72 -6.33
CA LEU A 280 5.25 4.31 -6.31
C LEU A 280 5.91 4.80 -5.01
N LYS A 281 6.37 3.87 -4.20
CA LYS A 281 7.02 4.15 -2.91
C LYS A 281 8.51 3.81 -3.00
N GLU A 282 9.37 4.83 -2.89
CA GLU A 282 10.81 4.60 -2.75
C GLU A 282 11.09 3.83 -1.45
N SER A 283 11.83 2.76 -1.54
CA SER A 283 12.20 1.96 -0.38
C SER A 283 13.56 1.31 -0.59
N SER A 284 14.28 1.09 0.51
CA SER A 284 15.58 0.41 0.46
C SER A 284 15.48 -0.96 1.12
N PRO A 285 15.79 -2.07 0.40
CA PRO A 285 15.79 -3.41 0.97
C PRO A 285 16.64 -3.54 2.24
N GLU A 286 17.80 -2.87 2.32
CA GLU A 286 18.67 -2.93 3.50
C GLU A 286 18.02 -2.32 4.74
N VAL A 287 17.19 -1.27 4.59
CA VAL A 287 16.40 -0.71 5.69
C VAL A 287 15.25 -1.64 6.06
N CYS A 288 14.57 -2.21 5.07
CA CYS A 288 13.47 -3.16 5.29
C CYS A 288 13.97 -4.40 6.05
N TYR A 289 15.08 -4.99 5.66
CA TYR A 289 15.69 -6.11 6.40
C TYR A 289 16.03 -5.73 7.83
N ALA A 290 16.62 -4.56 8.04
CA ALA A 290 16.95 -4.11 9.39
C ALA A 290 15.71 -3.94 10.27
N ARG A 291 14.57 -3.52 9.70
CA ARG A 291 13.29 -3.42 10.42
C ARG A 291 12.67 -4.79 10.71
N LEU A 292 12.70 -5.70 9.75
CA LEU A 292 12.18 -7.06 9.92
C LEU A 292 13.01 -7.88 10.94
N LEU A 293 14.33 -7.71 10.96
CA LEU A 293 15.22 -8.40 11.87
C LEU A 293 15.29 -7.72 13.26
N GLY A 294 15.02 -6.41 13.35
CA GLY A 294 15.21 -5.59 14.54
C GLY A 294 16.63 -5.03 14.71
N GLU A 295 17.57 -5.40 13.83
CA GLU A 295 18.95 -4.91 13.80
C GLU A 295 19.51 -4.88 12.37
N THR A 296 20.64 -4.18 12.18
CA THR A 296 21.27 -4.06 10.86
C THR A 296 21.86 -5.40 10.40
N VAL A 297 21.50 -5.85 9.19
CA VAL A 297 22.10 -7.01 8.54
C VAL A 297 23.53 -6.68 8.11
N MET A 298 24.52 -7.26 8.79
CA MET A 298 25.92 -6.91 8.58
C MET A 298 26.58 -7.66 7.42
N THR A 299 26.04 -8.81 7.03
CA THR A 299 26.59 -9.64 5.96
C THR A 299 26.35 -9.05 4.58
N SER A 300 27.29 -9.23 3.68
CA SER A 300 27.18 -8.71 2.31
C SER A 300 26.29 -9.59 1.44
N LYS A 301 25.32 -8.98 0.75
CA LYS A 301 24.45 -9.66 -0.25
C LYS A 301 25.21 -10.18 -1.48
N THR A 302 26.50 -9.86 -1.62
CA THR A 302 27.35 -10.43 -2.68
C THR A 302 27.91 -11.80 -2.31
N LYS A 303 27.80 -12.21 -1.06
CA LYS A 303 28.26 -13.52 -0.55
C LYS A 303 27.06 -14.43 -0.28
N LEU A 304 27.26 -15.74 -0.46
CA LEU A 304 26.20 -16.73 -0.21
C LEU A 304 25.61 -16.65 1.21
N GLU A 305 26.48 -16.46 2.21
CA GLU A 305 26.08 -16.30 3.61
C GLU A 305 25.06 -15.14 3.77
N GLY A 306 25.34 -13.98 3.18
CA GLY A 306 24.45 -12.83 3.25
C GLY A 306 23.15 -12.98 2.45
N LEU A 307 23.16 -13.79 1.39
CA LEU A 307 21.94 -14.16 0.67
C LEU A 307 21.08 -15.11 1.51
N VAL A 308 21.69 -16.12 2.12
CA VAL A 308 20.99 -17.08 2.99
C VAL A 308 20.37 -16.35 4.19
N GLU A 309 21.11 -15.46 4.87
CA GLU A 309 20.60 -14.69 5.99
C GLU A 309 19.34 -13.89 5.61
N ARG A 310 19.33 -13.21 4.45
CA ARG A 310 18.16 -12.45 3.97
C ARG A 310 16.98 -13.36 3.62
N VAL A 311 17.23 -14.56 3.09
CA VAL A 311 16.18 -15.56 2.86
C VAL A 311 15.57 -16.01 4.19
N GLU A 312 16.38 -16.27 5.22
CA GLU A 312 15.87 -16.67 6.55
C GLU A 312 14.98 -15.57 7.18
N ILE A 313 15.33 -14.28 7.00
CA ILE A 313 14.50 -13.16 7.46
C ILE A 313 13.13 -13.15 6.78
N LEU A 314 13.03 -13.56 5.51
CA LEU A 314 11.78 -13.52 4.74
C LEU A 314 10.91 -14.78 4.88
N LYS A 315 11.45 -15.90 5.34
CA LYS A 315 10.72 -17.17 5.51
C LYS A 315 9.44 -17.08 6.32
N PRO A 316 9.33 -16.28 7.39
CA PRO A 316 8.08 -16.14 8.13
C PRO A 316 6.91 -15.54 7.31
N TYR A 317 7.23 -14.83 6.23
CA TYR A 317 6.28 -14.07 5.41
C TYR A 317 5.92 -14.79 4.10
N ILE A 318 6.74 -15.74 3.65
CA ILE A 318 6.63 -16.41 2.34
C ILE A 318 6.74 -17.91 2.52
N ASP A 319 5.69 -18.66 2.24
CA ASP A 319 5.69 -20.11 2.38
C ASP A 319 6.69 -20.77 1.40
N GLY A 320 7.50 -21.67 1.92
CA GLY A 320 8.51 -22.40 1.13
C GLY A 320 9.66 -21.55 0.57
N PHE A 321 9.83 -20.29 1.03
CA PHE A 321 10.93 -19.44 0.57
C PHE A 321 12.29 -20.03 0.95
N SER A 322 13.12 -20.26 -0.06
CA SER A 322 14.44 -20.89 0.14
C SER A 322 15.47 -20.34 -0.84
N ILE A 323 16.75 -20.51 -0.51
CA ILE A 323 17.83 -20.09 -1.39
C ILE A 323 17.84 -20.88 -2.71
N GLU A 324 17.36 -22.12 -2.71
CA GLU A 324 17.23 -22.96 -3.91
C GLU A 324 16.14 -22.42 -4.83
N LEU A 325 14.97 -22.07 -4.27
CA LEU A 325 13.87 -21.44 -5.01
C LEU A 325 14.35 -20.15 -5.71
N VAL A 326 15.02 -19.29 -4.94
CA VAL A 326 15.52 -17.99 -5.44
C VAL A 326 16.60 -18.17 -6.51
N LYS A 327 17.54 -19.10 -6.35
CA LYS A 327 18.56 -19.41 -7.37
C LYS A 327 17.91 -19.92 -8.66
N THR A 328 16.95 -20.84 -8.58
CA THR A 328 16.21 -21.36 -9.73
C THR A 328 15.48 -20.23 -10.48
N ALA A 329 14.85 -19.33 -9.73
CA ALA A 329 14.19 -18.15 -10.31
C ALA A 329 15.20 -17.21 -10.98
N ALA A 330 16.36 -16.96 -10.34
CA ALA A 330 17.41 -16.11 -10.89
C ALA A 330 17.97 -16.63 -12.21
N GLU A 331 18.21 -17.94 -12.30
CA GLU A 331 18.64 -18.60 -13.52
C GLU A 331 17.59 -18.47 -14.64
N LYS A 332 16.31 -18.74 -14.33
CA LYS A 332 15.20 -18.62 -15.29
C LYS A 332 15.03 -17.20 -15.79
N LEU A 333 15.13 -16.19 -14.93
CA LEU A 333 14.94 -14.78 -15.27
C LEU A 333 16.22 -14.08 -15.76
N GLN A 334 17.36 -14.78 -15.74
CA GLN A 334 18.68 -14.26 -16.13
C GLN A 334 19.03 -12.96 -15.38
N CYS A 335 18.89 -12.98 -14.05
CA CYS A 335 19.24 -11.88 -13.17
C CYS A 335 20.04 -12.39 -11.95
N HIS A 336 20.54 -11.46 -11.13
CA HIS A 336 21.25 -11.86 -9.90
C HIS A 336 20.28 -12.35 -8.82
N THR A 337 20.68 -13.37 -8.07
CA THR A 337 19.94 -13.89 -6.91
C THR A 337 19.56 -12.77 -5.92
N ALA A 338 20.46 -11.80 -5.71
CA ALA A 338 20.22 -10.65 -4.85
C ALA A 338 19.01 -9.81 -5.29
N ASN A 339 18.82 -9.58 -6.61
CA ASN A 339 17.68 -8.79 -7.10
C ASN A 339 16.33 -9.45 -6.76
N ILE A 340 16.26 -10.80 -6.84
CA ILE A 340 15.02 -11.52 -6.48
C ILE A 340 14.76 -11.42 -4.97
N ILE A 341 15.78 -11.56 -4.13
CA ILE A 341 15.66 -11.47 -2.68
C ILE A 341 15.27 -10.04 -2.26
N ASP A 342 15.86 -9.04 -2.90
CA ASP A 342 15.54 -7.63 -2.62
C ASP A 342 14.11 -7.27 -3.07
N ALA A 343 13.69 -7.71 -4.26
CA ALA A 343 12.30 -7.56 -4.71
C ALA A 343 11.31 -8.29 -3.79
N ALA A 344 11.65 -9.50 -3.29
CA ALA A 344 10.84 -10.22 -2.31
C ALA A 344 10.70 -9.46 -0.99
N CYS A 345 11.78 -8.87 -0.48
CA CYS A 345 11.76 -8.02 0.72
C CYS A 345 10.84 -6.82 0.55
N LEU A 346 10.91 -6.16 -0.60
CA LEU A 346 10.04 -5.03 -0.91
C LEU A 346 8.56 -5.46 -1.07
N ALA A 347 8.28 -6.65 -1.61
CA ALA A 347 6.93 -7.19 -1.68
C ALA A 347 6.35 -7.48 -0.27
N VAL A 348 7.16 -8.04 0.64
CA VAL A 348 6.78 -8.20 2.05
C VAL A 348 6.47 -6.84 2.68
N THR A 349 7.35 -5.85 2.48
CA THR A 349 7.17 -4.50 3.02
C THR A 349 5.93 -3.82 2.44
N ALA A 350 5.66 -3.98 1.14
CA ALA A 350 4.46 -3.44 0.49
C ALA A 350 3.17 -4.07 1.06
N ASN A 351 3.17 -5.39 1.33
CA ASN A 351 2.05 -6.04 2.02
C ASN A 351 1.85 -5.52 3.45
N MET A 352 2.93 -5.25 4.19
CA MET A 352 2.86 -4.64 5.53
C MET A 352 2.34 -3.20 5.45
N ALA A 353 2.73 -2.44 4.42
CA ALA A 353 2.24 -1.08 4.19
C ALA A 353 0.72 -1.06 3.96
N ALA A 354 0.19 -1.98 3.17
CA ALA A 354 -1.24 -2.13 2.94
C ALA A 354 -2.02 -2.49 4.23
N LEU A 355 -1.31 -2.96 5.28
CA LEU A 355 -1.85 -3.20 6.62
C LEU A 355 -1.63 -2.03 7.58
N GLY A 356 -0.94 -0.97 7.14
CA GLY A 356 -0.54 0.14 8.02
C GLY A 356 0.59 -0.20 8.98
N GLU A 357 1.37 -1.25 8.72
CA GLU A 357 2.44 -1.79 9.60
C GLU A 357 3.83 -1.32 9.19
N VAL A 358 3.97 -0.16 8.54
CA VAL A 358 5.25 0.38 8.11
C VAL A 358 5.54 1.76 8.67
N GLU A 359 6.82 2.07 8.77
CA GLU A 359 7.33 3.39 9.14
C GLU A 359 7.68 4.19 7.87
N VAL A 360 7.26 5.45 7.81
CA VAL A 360 7.61 6.38 6.73
C VAL A 360 8.77 7.26 7.16
N ILE A 361 9.81 7.35 6.35
CA ILE A 361 11.02 8.12 6.65
C ILE A 361 11.32 9.16 5.57
N PRO A 362 11.44 10.43 5.95
CA PRO A 362 11.09 11.02 7.25
C PRO A 362 9.58 10.99 7.50
N GLU A 363 9.13 11.09 8.75
CA GLU A 363 7.69 11.10 9.13
C GLU A 363 6.84 12.10 8.31
N ARG A 364 7.47 13.15 7.82
CA ARG A 364 6.87 14.14 6.90
C ARG A 364 7.70 14.21 5.63
N PRO A 365 7.45 13.34 4.66
CA PRO A 365 8.17 13.38 3.40
C PRO A 365 7.92 14.70 2.68
N MET A 366 8.98 15.29 2.15
CA MET A 366 8.84 16.47 1.30
C MET A 366 8.23 16.03 -0.04
N LYS A 367 7.18 16.71 -0.47
CA LYS A 367 6.60 16.49 -1.80
C LYS A 367 7.57 17.04 -2.85
N ASP A 368 7.81 16.26 -3.88
CA ASP A 368 8.45 16.74 -5.10
C ASP A 368 7.64 17.94 -5.63
N LYS A 369 8.32 19.00 -6.05
CA LYS A 369 7.67 20.26 -6.44
C LYS A 369 7.04 20.24 -7.84
N ARG A 370 7.19 19.14 -8.57
CA ARG A 370 6.62 18.95 -9.92
C ARG A 370 5.52 17.92 -9.94
#